data_078c92af43f76cb65410336e4ed87008
#
_entry.id   078c92af43f76cb65410336e4ed87008
#
_cell.length_a   1.000
_cell.length_b   1.000
_cell.length_c   1.000
_cell.angle_alpha   90.00
_cell.angle_beta   90.00
_cell.angle_gamma   90.00
#
_symmetry.space_group_name_H-M   'P 1'
#
loop_
_entity.id
_entity.type
_entity.pdbx_description
1 polymer ?
#
loop_
_entity_poly.entity_id
_entity_poly.type
_entity_poly.pdbx_seq_one_letter_code
_entity_poly.pdbx_strand_id
1 'polypeptide(L)'
;EMQGSFTPGVTGNYRDPVTHLNSNDTFDTFIQGDSNRFARTVALAVAEGSGRDYNPLCIYGGSGLGKTHLLHAIGNYAVQNQKPRPRVLYVTSEEFTNDFIESIRTSGQDNEDPAMEKFYRKYREVDVLLIDDIQFLGGKRGILEQFFHTFNSLYQANKRIVIASDVPPHNL
;
A
#
# COMPACT_ATOMS: atom_id res chain seq x y z
N GLU A 1 8.71 23.73 21.82
CA GLU A 1 9.08 22.91 21.93
C GLU A 1 8.31 21.84 21.62
N MET A 2 8.08 21.34 20.88
CA MET A 2 7.37 20.43 20.53
C MET A 2 7.74 19.22 20.99
N GLN A 3 8.81 19.17 21.48
CA GLN A 3 9.27 18.00 21.92
C GLN A 3 8.38 17.42 22.88
N GLY A 4 7.71 18.19 23.58
CA GLY A 4 6.75 17.64 24.49
C GLY A 4 5.76 16.73 23.82
N SER A 5 5.54 16.96 22.56
CA SER A 5 4.60 16.14 21.86
C SER A 5 5.19 14.81 21.40
N PHE A 6 6.49 14.67 21.51
CA PHE A 6 7.10 13.46 21.06
C PHE A 6 7.06 12.38 22.12
N THR A 7 6.32 11.35 21.88
CA THR A 7 6.21 10.18 22.74
C THR A 7 6.41 8.96 21.85
N PRO A 8 7.41 8.14 22.11
CA PRO A 8 7.67 7.01 21.20
C PRO A 8 6.49 6.13 20.93
N GLY A 9 5.70 5.86 21.95
CA GLY A 9 4.55 5.02 21.75
C GLY A 9 3.47 5.65 20.89
N VAL A 10 3.41 6.97 20.87
CA VAL A 10 2.41 7.67 20.08
C VAL A 10 2.85 7.81 18.64
N THR A 11 4.13 8.16 18.44
CA THR A 11 4.60 8.39 17.09
C THR A 11 4.57 7.13 16.24
N GLY A 12 4.72 5.97 16.84
CA GLY A 12 4.69 4.72 16.09
C GLY A 12 3.35 4.43 15.47
N ASN A 13 2.28 5.08 15.97
CA ASN A 13 0.94 4.82 15.46
C ASN A 13 0.42 5.90 14.54
N TYR A 14 1.22 6.93 14.30
CA TYR A 14 0.74 8.04 13.47
C TYR A 14 0.69 7.64 12.00
N ARG A 15 -0.39 8.00 11.35
CA ARG A 15 -0.55 7.82 9.92
C ARG A 15 -1.01 9.13 9.31
N ASP A 16 -0.48 9.46 8.15
CA ASP A 16 -0.94 10.60 7.40
C ASP A 16 -2.39 10.35 6.97
N PRO A 17 -3.30 11.30 7.18
CA PRO A 17 -4.72 11.04 6.88
C PRO A 17 -5.04 10.86 5.41
N VAL A 18 -4.19 11.32 4.51
CA VAL A 18 -4.43 11.19 3.08
C VAL A 18 -3.73 9.96 2.51
N THR A 19 -2.44 9.81 2.80
CA THR A 19 -1.63 8.72 2.24
C THR A 19 -1.63 7.48 3.13
N HIS A 20 -1.99 7.62 4.40
CA HIS A 20 -1.94 6.59 5.43
C HIS A 20 -0.50 6.16 5.72
N LEU A 21 0.49 6.94 5.29
CA LEU A 21 1.89 6.59 5.52
C LEU A 21 2.33 6.95 6.92
N ASN A 22 3.23 6.13 7.47
CA ASN A 22 3.91 6.44 8.71
C ASN A 22 5.26 7.06 8.33
N SER A 23 5.42 8.34 8.62
CA SER A 23 6.61 9.08 8.18
C SER A 23 7.89 8.61 8.87
N ASN A 24 7.79 7.84 9.93
CA ASN A 24 8.97 7.31 10.61
C ASN A 24 9.57 6.11 9.90
N ASP A 25 8.83 5.46 9.02
CA ASP A 25 9.30 4.27 8.33
C ASP A 25 9.89 4.65 6.98
N THR A 26 11.20 4.85 6.96
CA THR A 26 11.93 5.24 5.76
C THR A 26 13.00 4.21 5.47
N PHE A 27 13.67 4.37 4.32
CA PHE A 27 14.78 3.49 4.00
C PHE A 27 15.94 3.69 4.99
N ASP A 28 16.11 4.89 5.51
CA ASP A 28 17.18 5.16 6.45
C ASP A 28 16.93 4.53 7.82
N THR A 29 15.68 4.39 8.21
CA THR A 29 15.34 3.78 9.50
C THR A 29 15.12 2.28 9.41
N PHE A 30 15.23 1.71 8.21
CA PHE A 30 15.03 0.27 8.03
C PHE A 30 16.24 -0.50 8.55
N ILE A 31 15.97 -1.49 9.39
CA ILE A 31 17.06 -2.31 9.96
C ILE A 31 17.38 -3.41 8.95
N GLN A 32 18.51 -3.25 8.27
CA GLN A 32 18.90 -4.17 7.23
C GLN A 32 19.74 -5.31 7.79
N GLY A 33 19.42 -6.53 7.36
CA GLY A 33 20.17 -7.73 7.66
C GLY A 33 20.33 -8.56 6.40
N ASP A 34 20.95 -9.71 6.53
CA ASP A 34 21.20 -10.54 5.34
C ASP A 34 19.91 -11.03 4.70
N SER A 35 18.87 -11.28 5.51
CA SER A 35 17.64 -11.86 4.99
C SER A 35 16.78 -10.87 4.24
N ASN A 36 16.97 -9.58 4.45
CA ASN A 36 16.11 -8.58 3.83
C ASN A 36 16.86 -7.56 2.97
N ARG A 37 18.15 -7.77 2.75
CA ARG A 37 18.96 -6.82 1.99
C ARG A 37 18.46 -6.69 0.53
N PHE A 38 18.18 -7.82 -0.08
CA PHE A 38 17.72 -7.81 -1.47
C PHE A 38 16.37 -7.12 -1.59
N ALA A 39 15.47 -7.39 -0.65
CA ALA A 39 14.15 -6.76 -0.65
C ALA A 39 14.28 -5.24 -0.55
N ARG A 40 15.18 -4.76 0.30
CA ARG A 40 15.40 -3.32 0.44
C ARG A 40 15.95 -2.72 -0.85
N THR A 41 16.87 -3.40 -1.49
CA THR A 41 17.46 -2.91 -2.73
C THR A 41 16.42 -2.77 -3.84
N VAL A 42 15.58 -3.78 -4.01
CA VAL A 42 14.53 -3.74 -5.03
C VAL A 42 13.48 -2.70 -4.67
N ALA A 43 13.12 -2.61 -3.39
CA ALA A 43 12.14 -1.62 -2.96
C ALA A 43 12.62 -0.20 -3.24
N LEU A 44 13.90 0.07 -3.02
CA LEU A 44 14.45 1.40 -3.29
C LEU A 44 14.40 1.69 -4.79
N ALA A 45 14.72 0.70 -5.64
CA ALA A 45 14.66 0.88 -7.08
C ALA A 45 13.24 1.22 -7.54
N VAL A 46 12.24 0.55 -6.97
CA VAL A 46 10.85 0.83 -7.29
C VAL A 46 10.48 2.25 -6.85
N ALA A 47 10.92 2.63 -5.65
CA ALA A 47 10.63 3.96 -5.11
C ALA A 47 11.22 5.06 -5.97
N GLU A 48 12.40 4.82 -6.51
CA GLU A 48 13.07 5.79 -7.37
C GLU A 48 12.47 5.88 -8.76
N GLY A 49 11.55 4.98 -9.08
CA GLY A 49 10.91 4.99 -10.38
C GLY A 49 11.69 4.27 -11.46
N SER A 50 12.82 3.66 -11.11
CA SER A 50 13.64 2.95 -12.07
C SER A 50 13.34 1.47 -12.14
N GLY A 51 12.46 0.99 -11.27
CA GLY A 51 12.16 -0.43 -11.18
C GLY A 51 10.95 -0.86 -11.97
N ARG A 52 10.86 -0.45 -13.23
CA ARG A 52 9.70 -0.81 -14.06
C ARG A 52 9.51 -2.31 -14.19
N ASP A 53 10.62 -3.04 -14.24
CA ASP A 53 10.56 -4.49 -14.40
C ASP A 53 10.03 -5.18 -13.15
N TYR A 54 9.90 -4.43 -12.05
CA TYR A 54 9.38 -4.97 -10.81
C TYR A 54 7.97 -4.47 -10.50
N ASN A 55 7.23 -4.04 -11.50
CA ASN A 55 5.85 -3.61 -11.31
C ASN A 55 4.91 -4.67 -11.87
N PRO A 56 4.10 -5.31 -11.06
CA PRO A 56 3.95 -5.09 -9.61
C PRO A 56 5.09 -5.73 -8.81
N LEU A 57 5.42 -5.12 -7.69
CA LEU A 57 6.40 -5.71 -6.79
C LEU A 57 5.66 -6.46 -5.69
N CYS A 58 6.05 -7.69 -5.46
CA CYS A 58 5.47 -8.49 -4.40
C CYS A 58 6.56 -8.84 -3.40
N ILE A 59 6.37 -8.38 -2.16
CA ILE A 59 7.30 -8.65 -1.07
C ILE A 59 6.65 -9.68 -0.17
N TYR A 60 7.28 -10.83 -0.01
CA TYR A 60 6.69 -11.86 0.84
C TYR A 60 7.76 -12.47 1.75
N GLY A 61 7.29 -13.06 2.84
CA GLY A 61 8.16 -13.66 3.84
C GLY A 61 7.50 -13.58 5.20
N GLY A 62 8.12 -14.24 6.17
CA GLY A 62 7.57 -14.26 7.51
C GLY A 62 7.61 -12.90 8.19
N SER A 63 6.95 -12.82 9.33
CA SER A 63 7.00 -11.61 10.14
C SER A 63 8.45 -11.36 10.55
N GLY A 64 8.81 -10.10 10.72
CA GLY A 64 10.17 -9.76 11.06
C GLY A 64 11.05 -9.41 9.88
N LEU A 65 10.57 -9.64 8.65
CA LEU A 65 11.32 -9.23 7.46
C LEU A 65 11.28 -7.72 7.26
N GLY A 66 10.29 -7.06 7.84
CA GLY A 66 10.16 -5.62 7.69
C GLY A 66 9.34 -5.21 6.48
N LYS A 67 8.39 -6.06 6.06
CA LYS A 67 7.59 -5.78 4.87
C LYS A 67 6.80 -4.49 5.00
N THR A 68 6.11 -4.30 6.11
CA THR A 68 5.32 -3.09 6.33
C THR A 68 6.20 -1.86 6.27
N HIS A 69 7.36 -1.92 6.91
CA HIS A 69 8.29 -0.80 6.90
C HIS A 69 8.73 -0.48 5.47
N LEU A 70 8.99 -1.50 4.66
CA LEU A 70 9.42 -1.27 3.29
C LEU A 70 8.31 -0.63 2.45
N LEU A 71 7.06 -1.01 2.66
CA LEU A 71 5.96 -0.37 1.97
C LEU A 71 5.89 1.11 2.31
N HIS A 72 5.96 1.44 3.59
CA HIS A 72 5.95 2.84 4.00
C HIS A 72 7.16 3.59 3.46
N ALA A 73 8.33 2.94 3.44
CA ALA A 73 9.55 3.57 2.93
C ALA A 73 9.41 3.93 1.46
N ILE A 74 8.82 3.02 0.66
CA ILE A 74 8.58 3.29 -0.75
C ILE A 74 7.68 4.51 -0.91
N GLY A 75 6.58 4.53 -0.16
CA GLY A 75 5.64 5.64 -0.25
C GLY A 75 6.26 6.97 0.19
N ASN A 76 6.98 6.95 1.30
CA ASN A 76 7.61 8.18 1.80
C ASN A 76 8.65 8.71 0.82
N TYR A 77 9.43 7.82 0.23
CA TYR A 77 10.43 8.24 -0.76
C TYR A 77 9.76 8.89 -1.97
N ALA A 78 8.69 8.26 -2.47
CA ALA A 78 7.99 8.78 -3.64
C ALA A 78 7.41 10.17 -3.36
N VAL A 79 6.78 10.33 -2.20
CA VAL A 79 6.17 11.61 -1.84
C VAL A 79 7.22 12.70 -1.70
N GLN A 80 8.37 12.37 -1.13
CA GLN A 80 9.40 13.37 -0.83
C GLN A 80 10.27 13.72 -2.02
N ASN A 81 10.47 12.79 -2.95
CA ASN A 81 11.49 12.95 -3.97
C ASN A 81 11.00 13.04 -5.39
N GLN A 82 9.75 12.69 -5.67
CA GLN A 82 9.26 12.70 -7.05
C GLN A 82 8.46 13.93 -7.35
N LYS A 83 8.61 14.45 -8.56
CA LYS A 83 7.89 15.63 -9.01
C LYS A 83 7.31 15.39 -10.39
N PRO A 84 6.04 15.73 -10.61
CA PRO A 84 5.12 16.24 -9.59
C PRO A 84 4.88 15.20 -8.51
N ARG A 85 4.43 15.67 -7.33
CA ARG A 85 4.22 14.79 -6.19
C ARG A 85 3.17 13.74 -6.54
N PRO A 86 3.49 12.46 -6.41
CA PRO A 86 2.52 11.42 -6.75
C PRO A 86 1.47 11.24 -5.67
N ARG A 87 0.34 10.71 -6.08
CA ARG A 87 -0.69 10.30 -5.12
C ARG A 87 -0.34 8.90 -4.64
N VAL A 88 -0.06 8.78 -3.35
CA VAL A 88 0.34 7.51 -2.76
C VAL A 88 -0.71 7.11 -1.75
N LEU A 89 -1.04 5.82 -1.72
CA LEU A 89 -1.96 5.29 -0.72
C LEU A 89 -1.43 3.98 -0.18
N TYR A 90 -1.32 3.90 1.13
CA TYR A 90 -1.00 2.67 1.84
C TYR A 90 -2.27 2.16 2.51
N VAL A 91 -2.64 0.91 2.28
CA VAL A 91 -3.77 0.28 2.96
C VAL A 91 -3.41 -1.16 3.27
N THR A 92 -4.06 -1.71 4.28
CA THR A 92 -4.05 -3.15 4.50
C THR A 92 -5.17 -3.77 3.69
N SER A 93 -5.08 -5.08 3.45
CA SER A 93 -6.16 -5.77 2.78
C SER A 93 -7.46 -5.68 3.58
N GLU A 94 -7.35 -5.57 4.90
CA GLU A 94 -8.54 -5.42 5.74
C GLU A 94 -9.21 -4.08 5.47
N GLU A 95 -8.43 -3.01 5.38
CA GLU A 95 -8.99 -1.70 5.05
C GLU A 95 -9.65 -1.70 3.69
N PHE A 96 -9.00 -2.34 2.71
CA PHE A 96 -9.56 -2.45 1.37
C PHE A 96 -10.90 -3.19 1.41
N THR A 97 -10.94 -4.30 2.14
CA THR A 97 -12.15 -5.10 2.29
C THR A 97 -13.27 -4.28 2.92
N ASN A 98 -12.95 -3.58 4.00
CA ASN A 98 -13.95 -2.78 4.71
C ASN A 98 -14.48 -1.65 3.83
N ASP A 99 -13.61 -1.00 3.07
CA ASP A 99 -14.05 0.05 2.17
C ASP A 99 -14.98 -0.47 1.08
N PHE A 100 -14.67 -1.66 0.56
CA PHE A 100 -15.51 -2.26 -0.47
C PHE A 100 -16.87 -2.65 0.11
N ILE A 101 -16.87 -3.30 1.26
CA ILE A 101 -18.12 -3.70 1.92
C ILE A 101 -18.96 -2.47 2.22
N GLU A 102 -18.33 -1.41 2.70
CA GLU A 102 -19.06 -0.19 3.02
C GLU A 102 -19.66 0.43 1.77
N SER A 103 -18.94 0.39 0.66
CA SER A 103 -19.46 0.95 -0.60
C SER A 103 -20.69 0.19 -1.08
N ILE A 104 -20.71 -1.12 -0.88
CA ILE A 104 -21.85 -1.93 -1.26
C ILE A 104 -23.02 -1.68 -0.31
N ARG A 105 -22.73 -1.63 0.99
CA ARG A 105 -23.78 -1.49 2.00
C ARG A 105 -24.52 -0.16 1.86
N THR A 106 -23.78 0.90 1.58
CA THR A 106 -24.37 2.21 1.46
C THR A 106 -24.83 2.52 0.05
N SER A 107 -24.68 1.56 -0.87
CA SER A 107 -25.19 1.71 -2.21
C SER A 107 -26.67 1.91 -2.19
N GLY A 108 -27.13 3.00 -2.74
CA GLY A 108 -28.55 3.21 -2.88
C GLY A 108 -29.08 2.40 -4.04
N GLN A 109 -30.32 2.59 -4.32
CA GLN A 109 -30.93 1.94 -5.46
C GLN A 109 -30.72 2.72 -6.73
N ASP A 110 -30.06 3.85 -6.63
CA ASP A 110 -29.79 4.68 -7.80
C ASP A 110 -28.55 4.19 -8.50
N ASN A 111 -28.54 4.33 -9.81
CA ASN A 111 -27.39 3.93 -10.60
C ASN A 111 -26.17 4.81 -10.35
N GLU A 112 -26.40 6.01 -9.86
CA GLU A 112 -25.29 6.88 -9.50
C GLU A 112 -25.05 6.72 -8.02
N ASP A 113 -24.07 5.92 -7.69
CA ASP A 113 -23.79 5.57 -6.32
C ASP A 113 -22.56 6.32 -5.84
N PRO A 114 -22.74 7.37 -5.03
CA PRO A 114 -21.59 8.13 -4.54
C PRO A 114 -20.60 7.30 -3.74
N ALA A 115 -21.09 6.27 -3.04
CA ALA A 115 -20.21 5.45 -2.23
C ALA A 115 -19.31 4.60 -3.10
N MET A 116 -19.86 4.02 -4.16
CA MET A 116 -19.06 3.20 -5.07
C MET A 116 -18.08 4.06 -5.87
N GLU A 117 -18.54 5.24 -6.30
CA GLU A 117 -17.64 6.15 -6.99
C GLU A 117 -16.51 6.61 -6.09
N LYS A 118 -16.80 6.85 -4.80
CA LYS A 118 -15.79 7.22 -3.83
C LYS A 118 -14.77 6.12 -3.66
N PHE A 119 -15.22 4.86 -3.63
CA PHE A 119 -14.34 3.71 -3.53
C PHE A 119 -13.40 3.65 -4.73
N TYR A 120 -13.94 3.78 -5.93
CA TYR A 120 -13.12 3.75 -7.14
C TYR A 120 -12.11 4.88 -7.15
N ARG A 121 -12.53 6.08 -6.75
CA ARG A 121 -11.63 7.22 -6.75
C ARG A 121 -10.48 7.01 -5.78
N LYS A 122 -10.78 6.44 -4.62
CA LYS A 122 -9.75 6.20 -3.61
C LYS A 122 -8.69 5.23 -4.10
N TYR A 123 -9.10 4.17 -4.81
CA TYR A 123 -8.17 3.09 -5.14
C TYR A 123 -7.67 3.11 -6.58
N ARG A 124 -8.33 3.80 -7.48
CA ARG A 124 -7.94 3.76 -8.89
C ARG A 124 -7.29 5.03 -9.40
N GLU A 125 -7.35 6.10 -8.62
CA GLU A 125 -6.76 7.37 -9.04
C GLU A 125 -5.44 7.65 -8.38
N VAL A 126 -4.85 6.65 -7.73
CA VAL A 126 -3.53 6.83 -7.12
C VAL A 126 -2.44 6.52 -8.13
N ASP A 127 -1.25 7.05 -7.88
CA ASP A 127 -0.08 6.78 -8.69
C ASP A 127 0.73 5.62 -8.13
N VAL A 128 0.66 5.41 -6.82
CA VAL A 128 1.37 4.32 -6.14
C VAL A 128 0.41 3.72 -5.13
N LEU A 129 0.11 2.43 -5.28
CA LEU A 129 -0.75 1.72 -4.33
C LEU A 129 0.10 0.69 -3.59
N LEU A 130 0.07 0.78 -2.26
CA LEU A 130 0.84 -0.11 -1.38
C LEU A 130 -0.16 -0.89 -0.55
N ILE A 131 -0.26 -2.19 -0.79
CA ILE A 131 -1.23 -3.04 -0.09
C ILE A 131 -0.51 -4.05 0.78
N ASP A 132 -0.83 -4.03 2.06
CA ASP A 132 -0.19 -4.90 3.04
C ASP A 132 -1.10 -6.06 3.40
N ASP A 133 -0.50 -7.15 3.84
CA ASP A 133 -1.22 -8.33 4.37
C ASP A 133 -2.22 -8.89 3.38
N ILE A 134 -1.79 -9.03 2.13
CA ILE A 134 -2.68 -9.47 1.07
C ILE A 134 -3.20 -10.89 1.28
N GLN A 135 -2.52 -11.70 2.09
CA GLN A 135 -2.95 -13.07 2.33
C GLN A 135 -4.34 -13.15 2.97
N PHE A 136 -4.80 -12.07 3.61
CA PHE A 136 -6.11 -12.09 4.23
C PHE A 136 -7.26 -11.90 3.24
N LEU A 137 -6.96 -11.67 1.96
CA LEU A 137 -8.00 -11.65 0.94
C LEU A 137 -8.38 -13.05 0.48
N GLY A 138 -7.58 -14.05 0.80
CA GLY A 138 -7.84 -15.40 0.37
C GLY A 138 -9.19 -15.91 0.87
N GLY A 139 -9.90 -16.64 0.03
CA GLY A 139 -11.18 -17.22 0.40
C GLY A 139 -12.36 -16.30 0.32
N LYS A 140 -12.16 -15.02 0.00
CA LYS A 140 -13.25 -14.04 -0.10
C LYS A 140 -13.44 -13.66 -1.55
N ARG A 141 -14.19 -14.48 -2.28
CA ARG A 141 -14.24 -14.37 -3.75
C ARG A 141 -14.64 -12.99 -4.26
N GLY A 142 -15.71 -12.42 -3.73
CA GLY A 142 -16.17 -11.11 -4.20
C GLY A 142 -15.13 -10.02 -3.98
N ILE A 143 -14.48 -10.05 -2.82
CA ILE A 143 -13.45 -9.08 -2.49
C ILE A 143 -12.24 -9.28 -3.40
N LEU A 144 -11.87 -10.54 -3.65
CA LEU A 144 -10.72 -10.86 -4.48
C LEU A 144 -10.96 -10.39 -5.92
N GLU A 145 -12.17 -10.56 -6.43
CA GLU A 145 -12.51 -10.07 -7.76
C GLU A 145 -12.35 -8.54 -7.83
N GLN A 146 -12.86 -7.85 -6.83
CA GLN A 146 -12.75 -6.39 -6.81
C GLN A 146 -11.30 -5.96 -6.71
N PHE A 147 -10.49 -6.70 -5.94
CA PHE A 147 -9.07 -6.41 -5.85
C PHE A 147 -8.42 -6.56 -7.24
N PHE A 148 -8.71 -7.63 -7.96
CA PHE A 148 -8.12 -7.83 -9.27
C PHE A 148 -8.57 -6.78 -10.27
N HIS A 149 -9.81 -6.31 -10.20
CA HIS A 149 -10.26 -5.22 -11.06
C HIS A 149 -9.46 -3.95 -10.78
N THR A 150 -9.26 -3.63 -9.50
CA THR A 150 -8.47 -2.46 -9.11
C THR A 150 -7.03 -2.63 -9.59
N PHE A 151 -6.46 -3.80 -9.36
CA PHE A 151 -5.10 -4.10 -9.76
C PHE A 151 -4.91 -3.92 -11.26
N ASN A 152 -5.80 -4.50 -12.05
CA ASN A 152 -5.70 -4.41 -13.52
C ASN A 152 -5.84 -2.98 -14.01
N SER A 153 -6.75 -2.22 -13.40
CA SER A 153 -6.95 -0.83 -13.76
C SER A 153 -5.67 -0.01 -13.57
N LEU A 154 -5.01 -0.21 -12.44
CA LEU A 154 -3.78 0.51 -12.14
C LEU A 154 -2.62 0.03 -13.02
N TYR A 155 -2.52 -1.27 -13.23
CA TYR A 155 -1.45 -1.83 -14.02
C TYR A 155 -1.53 -1.33 -15.47
N GLN A 156 -2.74 -1.31 -16.02
CA GLN A 156 -2.94 -0.85 -17.38
C GLN A 156 -2.66 0.64 -17.53
N ALA A 157 -2.82 1.39 -16.45
CA ALA A 157 -2.52 2.82 -16.46
C ALA A 157 -1.05 3.12 -16.09
N ASN A 158 -0.23 2.09 -16.00
CA ASN A 158 1.20 2.21 -15.67
C ASN A 158 1.44 2.81 -14.28
N LYS A 159 0.54 2.55 -13.36
CA LYS A 159 0.72 2.97 -11.97
C LYS A 159 1.54 1.93 -11.24
N ARG A 160 2.18 2.34 -10.14
CA ARG A 160 3.01 1.43 -9.36
C ARG A 160 2.18 0.71 -8.33
N ILE A 161 2.40 -0.59 -8.20
CA ILE A 161 1.67 -1.43 -7.27
C ILE A 161 2.68 -2.25 -6.48
N VAL A 162 2.60 -2.17 -5.15
CA VAL A 162 3.47 -2.93 -4.27
C VAL A 162 2.58 -3.71 -3.31
N ILE A 163 2.81 -5.01 -3.23
CA ILE A 163 1.99 -5.91 -2.44
C ILE A 163 2.88 -6.62 -1.44
N ALA A 164 2.44 -6.69 -0.19
CA ALA A 164 3.15 -7.44 0.83
C ALA A 164 2.28 -8.60 1.32
N SER A 165 2.92 -9.74 1.57
CA SER A 165 2.22 -10.95 1.97
C SER A 165 3.12 -11.79 2.87
N ASP A 166 2.50 -12.56 3.77
CA ASP A 166 3.24 -13.52 4.58
C ASP A 166 3.54 -14.80 3.80
N VAL A 167 2.84 -15.03 2.69
CA VAL A 167 3.00 -16.24 1.89
C VAL A 167 3.35 -15.88 0.45
N PRO A 168 4.02 -16.81 -0.25
CA PRO A 168 4.34 -16.54 -1.66
C PRO A 168 3.11 -16.32 -2.51
N PRO A 169 3.22 -15.57 -3.62
CA PRO A 169 2.06 -15.24 -4.45
C PRO A 169 1.30 -16.45 -4.95
N HIS A 170 1.96 -17.56 -5.19
CA HIS A 170 1.25 -18.75 -5.71
C HIS A 170 0.38 -19.42 -4.67
N ASN A 171 0.46 -18.99 -3.41
CA ASN A 171 -0.39 -19.54 -2.36
C ASN A 171 -1.61 -18.67 -2.06
N LEU A 172 -1.83 -17.63 -2.84
CA LEU A 172 -2.97 -16.71 -2.62
C LEU A 172 -4.23 -17.14 -3.35
#